data_b96211d49a46824eec862b7d2d80323f
#
_entry.id   b96211d49a46824eec862b7d2d80323f
#
_cell.length_a   1.000
_cell.length_b   1.000
_cell.length_c   1.000
_cell.angle_alpha   90.00
_cell.angle_beta   90.00
_cell.angle_gamma   90.00
#
_symmetry.space_group_name_H-M   'P 1'
#
loop_
_entity.id
_entity.type
_entity.pdbx_description
1 polymer ?
#
loop_
_entity_poly.entity_id
_entity_poly.type
_entity_poly.pdbx_seq_one_letter_code
_entity_poly.pdbx_strand_id
1 'polypeptide(L)'
;AASDVYKRQMLVGTAVRKEDYKQIIKVCEPGIEATPDALEFYYYLAIAYNQAEQPDSVVSICKRALEHTTADSKKEVVSDFYSILGDMYHTQKQMKEAYAAYDSALVYNPSNIGALNNYAYYLSVERRDLDKAEEMSYKTVKAEPNNATYLDTYAWILFEKGNYAEARIYIDNAMKSDDEKSDVIVEHCGDIYYMTGDVDGALSYWKKALEMGSESKTLKQKIEKKKYIAE
;
A
#
# COMPACT_ATOMS: atom_id res chain seq x y z
N ALA A 1 9.24 -35.09 6.71
CA ALA A 1 8.71 -34.08 5.77
C ALA A 1 7.79 -33.05 6.47
N ALA A 2 6.55 -33.40 6.86
CA ALA A 2 5.62 -32.41 7.50
C ALA A 2 6.17 -31.76 8.78
N SER A 3 6.89 -32.53 9.62
CA SER A 3 7.54 -31.99 10.84
C SER A 3 8.65 -30.97 10.54
N ASP A 4 9.35 -31.10 9.40
CA ASP A 4 10.40 -30.15 9.00
C ASP A 4 9.84 -28.83 8.45
N VAL A 5 8.77 -28.90 7.66
CA VAL A 5 8.06 -27.72 7.19
C VAL A 5 7.54 -26.91 8.39
N TYR A 6 6.88 -27.57 9.34
CA TYR A 6 6.38 -26.92 10.55
C TYR A 6 7.49 -26.25 11.38
N LYS A 7 8.61 -26.95 11.59
CA LYS A 7 9.77 -26.37 12.30
C LYS A 7 10.33 -25.14 11.59
N ARG A 8 10.44 -25.20 10.26
CA ARG A 8 10.90 -24.06 9.45
C ARG A 8 9.94 -22.87 9.55
N GLN A 9 8.62 -23.11 9.47
CA GLN A 9 7.62 -22.05 9.65
C GLN A 9 7.70 -21.39 11.03
N MET A 10 7.93 -22.14 12.11
CA MET A 10 8.16 -21.58 13.44
C MET A 10 9.42 -20.73 13.53
N LEU A 11 10.52 -21.17 12.88
CA LEU A 11 11.77 -20.40 12.83
C LEU A 11 11.59 -19.09 12.06
N VAL A 12 10.90 -19.14 10.92
CA VAL A 12 10.55 -17.95 10.13
C VAL A 12 9.69 -16.98 10.94
N GLY A 13 8.63 -17.46 11.60
CA GLY A 13 7.78 -16.63 12.45
C GLY A 13 8.56 -15.95 13.61
N THR A 14 9.62 -16.59 14.09
CA THR A 14 10.51 -15.98 15.10
C THR A 14 11.45 -14.93 14.48
N ALA A 15 11.98 -15.19 13.28
CA ALA A 15 12.85 -14.27 12.57
C ALA A 15 12.09 -13.02 12.10
N VAL A 16 10.84 -13.18 11.64
CA VAL A 16 9.95 -12.06 11.27
C VAL A 16 9.73 -11.12 12.46
N ARG A 17 9.40 -11.68 13.65
CA ARG A 17 9.23 -10.86 14.87
C ARG A 17 10.50 -10.11 15.31
N LYS A 18 11.67 -10.56 14.89
CA LYS A 18 12.98 -9.96 15.19
C LYS A 18 13.51 -9.10 14.04
N GLU A 19 12.76 -9.00 12.94
CA GLU A 19 13.17 -8.31 11.70
C GLU A 19 14.52 -8.82 11.15
N ASP A 20 14.82 -10.11 11.37
CA ASP A 20 16.07 -10.74 10.92
C ASP A 20 15.89 -11.30 9.49
N TYR A 21 15.98 -10.41 8.50
CA TYR A 21 15.82 -10.76 7.08
C TYR A 21 16.80 -11.82 6.61
N LYS A 22 18.04 -11.81 7.13
CA LYS A 22 19.06 -12.80 6.77
C LYS A 22 18.67 -14.20 7.23
N GLN A 23 18.10 -14.30 8.42
CA GLN A 23 17.60 -15.57 8.94
C GLN A 23 16.36 -16.03 8.18
N ILE A 24 15.46 -15.11 7.78
CA ILE A 24 14.30 -15.45 6.96
C ILE A 24 14.77 -16.08 5.64
N ILE A 25 15.66 -15.43 4.91
CA ILE A 25 16.20 -15.92 3.64
C ILE A 25 16.85 -17.31 3.84
N LYS A 26 17.70 -17.45 4.85
CA LYS A 26 18.40 -18.72 5.15
C LYS A 26 17.47 -19.89 5.45
N VAL A 27 16.31 -19.65 6.01
CA VAL A 27 15.33 -20.70 6.35
C VAL A 27 14.38 -20.97 5.18
N CYS A 28 13.94 -19.94 4.46
CA CYS A 28 12.94 -20.08 3.41
C CYS A 28 13.49 -20.71 2.14
N GLU A 29 14.70 -20.38 1.69
CA GLU A 29 15.26 -20.96 0.46
C GLU A 29 15.32 -22.51 0.51
N PRO A 30 15.89 -23.15 1.55
CA PRO A 30 15.82 -24.60 1.67
C PRO A 30 14.40 -25.13 1.91
N GLY A 31 13.49 -24.31 2.42
CA GLY A 31 12.07 -24.66 2.57
C GLY A 31 11.39 -24.81 1.21
N ILE A 32 11.64 -23.89 0.31
CA ILE A 32 11.15 -23.91 -1.07
C ILE A 32 11.73 -25.11 -1.84
N GLU A 33 13.03 -25.36 -1.72
CA GLU A 33 13.66 -26.53 -2.37
C GLU A 33 13.03 -27.84 -1.93
N ALA A 34 12.70 -27.98 -0.63
CA ALA A 34 12.09 -29.18 -0.08
C ALA A 34 10.59 -29.30 -0.39
N THR A 35 9.88 -28.18 -0.54
CA THR A 35 8.42 -28.12 -0.71
C THR A 35 8.06 -26.93 -1.60
N PRO A 36 8.21 -27.05 -2.94
CA PRO A 36 8.03 -25.94 -3.87
C PRO A 36 6.62 -25.34 -3.92
N ASP A 37 5.59 -26.07 -3.49
CA ASP A 37 4.20 -25.64 -3.41
C ASP A 37 3.81 -24.99 -2.07
N ALA A 38 4.74 -24.90 -1.11
CA ALA A 38 4.54 -24.21 0.16
C ALA A 38 4.70 -22.68 -0.02
N LEU A 39 3.65 -22.04 -0.50
CA LEU A 39 3.64 -20.62 -0.88
C LEU A 39 4.02 -19.67 0.27
N GLU A 40 3.85 -20.07 1.51
CA GLU A 40 4.21 -19.28 2.70
C GLU A 40 5.70 -18.93 2.73
N PHE A 41 6.60 -19.80 2.27
CA PHE A 41 8.02 -19.49 2.23
C PHE A 41 8.35 -18.39 1.22
N TYR A 42 7.68 -18.38 0.08
CA TYR A 42 7.83 -17.32 -0.92
C TYR A 42 7.31 -15.98 -0.38
N TYR A 43 6.20 -16.00 0.35
CA TYR A 43 5.62 -14.81 0.96
C TYR A 43 6.58 -14.17 1.98
N TYR A 44 7.16 -14.98 2.87
CA TYR A 44 8.16 -14.49 3.82
C TYR A 44 9.43 -13.98 3.13
N LEU A 45 9.88 -14.61 2.04
CA LEU A 45 10.99 -14.10 1.25
C LEU A 45 10.66 -12.76 0.58
N ALA A 46 9.44 -12.61 0.04
CA ALA A 46 9.02 -11.33 -0.53
C ALA A 46 9.07 -10.20 0.51
N ILE A 47 8.58 -10.46 1.74
CA ILE A 47 8.69 -9.51 2.85
C ILE A 47 10.15 -9.21 3.17
N ALA A 48 11.00 -10.22 3.31
CA ALA A 48 12.41 -10.04 3.66
C ALA A 48 13.17 -9.24 2.60
N TYR A 49 12.94 -9.51 1.31
CA TYR A 49 13.54 -8.77 0.22
C TYR A 49 13.01 -7.33 0.14
N ASN A 50 11.73 -7.11 0.42
CA ASN A 50 11.16 -5.75 0.48
C ASN A 50 11.80 -4.94 1.60
N GLN A 51 11.93 -5.51 2.79
CA GLN A 51 12.61 -4.85 3.93
C GLN A 51 14.11 -4.63 3.69
N ALA A 52 14.73 -5.45 2.86
CA ALA A 52 16.12 -5.29 2.42
C ALA A 52 16.27 -4.35 1.21
N GLU A 53 15.19 -3.65 0.80
CA GLU A 53 15.16 -2.72 -0.34
C GLU A 53 15.63 -3.35 -1.66
N GLN A 54 15.23 -4.61 -1.92
CA GLN A 54 15.59 -5.37 -3.11
C GLN A 54 14.37 -5.62 -4.02
N PRO A 55 13.84 -4.61 -4.70
CA PRO A 55 12.59 -4.72 -5.45
C PRO A 55 12.62 -5.78 -6.56
N ASP A 56 13.75 -5.96 -7.24
CA ASP A 56 13.88 -6.98 -8.29
C ASP A 56 13.80 -8.40 -7.71
N SER A 57 14.34 -8.61 -6.50
CA SER A 57 14.23 -9.88 -5.78
C SER A 57 12.79 -10.15 -5.34
N VAL A 58 12.05 -9.11 -4.92
CA VAL A 58 10.61 -9.22 -4.60
C VAL A 58 9.82 -9.65 -5.83
N VAL A 59 10.02 -9.01 -6.97
CA VAL A 59 9.36 -9.37 -8.24
C VAL A 59 9.69 -10.81 -8.63
N SER A 60 10.97 -11.20 -8.56
CA SER A 60 11.41 -12.54 -8.92
C SER A 60 10.77 -13.61 -8.05
N ILE A 61 10.76 -13.41 -6.73
CA ILE A 61 10.20 -14.42 -5.81
C ILE A 61 8.68 -14.51 -5.91
N CYS A 62 7.97 -13.41 -6.13
CA CYS A 62 6.52 -13.43 -6.34
C CYS A 62 6.14 -14.16 -7.64
N LYS A 63 6.88 -13.93 -8.74
CA LYS A 63 6.67 -14.67 -10.01
C LYS A 63 6.91 -16.15 -9.82
N ARG A 64 8.01 -16.52 -9.16
CA ARG A 64 8.34 -17.91 -8.85
C ARG A 64 7.25 -18.56 -7.98
N ALA A 65 6.69 -17.87 -7.00
CA ALA A 65 5.56 -18.36 -6.22
C ALA A 65 4.34 -18.67 -7.11
N LEU A 66 4.01 -17.78 -8.03
CA LEU A 66 2.87 -17.95 -8.93
C LEU A 66 3.04 -19.13 -9.91
N GLU A 67 4.27 -19.49 -10.29
CA GLU A 67 4.58 -20.67 -11.09
C GLU A 67 4.30 -21.98 -10.32
N HIS A 68 4.33 -21.96 -8.98
CA HIS A 68 4.09 -23.09 -8.10
C HIS A 68 2.68 -23.15 -7.51
N THR A 69 1.76 -22.27 -7.98
CA THR A 69 0.36 -22.35 -7.56
C THR A 69 -0.33 -23.57 -8.15
N THR A 70 -1.21 -24.18 -7.37
CA THR A 70 -2.03 -25.33 -7.75
C THR A 70 -3.52 -25.02 -7.60
N ALA A 71 -4.39 -25.92 -8.00
CA ALA A 71 -5.83 -25.79 -7.79
C ALA A 71 -6.22 -25.68 -6.30
N ASP A 72 -5.39 -26.25 -5.42
CA ASP A 72 -5.59 -26.27 -3.97
C ASP A 72 -4.97 -25.03 -3.27
N SER A 73 -4.26 -24.18 -4.01
CA SER A 73 -3.67 -22.96 -3.45
C SER A 73 -4.76 -22.01 -2.98
N LYS A 74 -4.55 -21.43 -1.78
CA LYS A 74 -5.48 -20.43 -1.22
C LYS A 74 -5.49 -19.19 -2.10
N LYS A 75 -6.68 -18.84 -2.59
CA LYS A 75 -6.88 -17.70 -3.49
C LYS A 75 -6.41 -16.37 -2.88
N GLU A 76 -6.58 -16.21 -1.57
CA GLU A 76 -6.12 -15.05 -0.82
C GLU A 76 -4.60 -14.88 -0.93
N VAL A 77 -3.84 -15.96 -0.76
CA VAL A 77 -2.37 -15.95 -0.86
C VAL A 77 -1.92 -15.64 -2.29
N VAL A 78 -2.59 -16.21 -3.29
CA VAL A 78 -2.32 -15.89 -4.71
C VAL A 78 -2.60 -14.42 -5.00
N SER A 79 -3.71 -13.89 -4.47
CA SER A 79 -4.06 -12.47 -4.56
C SER A 79 -3.00 -11.57 -3.95
N ASP A 80 -2.43 -11.96 -2.81
CA ASP A 80 -1.39 -11.18 -2.12
C ASP A 80 -0.12 -11.09 -2.98
N PHE A 81 0.31 -12.18 -3.64
CA PHE A 81 1.45 -12.11 -4.57
C PHE A 81 1.21 -11.16 -5.74
N TYR A 82 0.01 -11.17 -6.32
CA TYR A 82 -0.33 -10.22 -7.37
C TYR A 82 -0.39 -8.78 -6.87
N SER A 83 -0.88 -8.55 -5.64
CA SER A 83 -0.87 -7.22 -5.01
C SER A 83 0.56 -6.70 -4.82
N ILE A 84 1.46 -7.53 -4.27
CA ILE A 84 2.87 -7.18 -4.10
C ILE A 84 3.53 -6.88 -5.45
N LEU A 85 3.24 -7.66 -6.50
CA LEU A 85 3.72 -7.37 -7.85
C LEU A 85 3.21 -6.02 -8.36
N GLY A 86 1.94 -5.69 -8.08
CA GLY A 86 1.36 -4.40 -8.42
C GLY A 86 2.13 -3.24 -7.80
N ASP A 87 2.42 -3.32 -6.49
CA ASP A 87 3.20 -2.32 -5.75
C ASP A 87 4.62 -2.18 -6.32
N MET A 88 5.30 -3.30 -6.60
CA MET A 88 6.66 -3.28 -7.14
C MET A 88 6.72 -2.71 -8.55
N TYR A 89 5.79 -3.09 -9.43
CA TYR A 89 5.73 -2.53 -10.78
C TYR A 89 5.39 -1.04 -10.77
N HIS A 90 4.51 -0.61 -9.87
CA HIS A 90 4.22 0.82 -9.71
C HIS A 90 5.49 1.59 -9.28
N THR A 91 6.21 1.11 -8.27
CA THR A 91 7.48 1.70 -7.81
C THR A 91 8.52 1.77 -8.94
N GLN A 92 8.56 0.76 -9.82
CA GLN A 92 9.42 0.72 -11.00
C GLN A 92 8.87 1.53 -12.19
N LYS A 93 7.75 2.25 -12.03
CA LYS A 93 7.06 3.02 -13.08
C LYS A 93 6.58 2.18 -14.27
N GLN A 94 6.33 0.91 -14.06
CA GLN A 94 5.76 -0.03 -15.03
C GLN A 94 4.23 -0.09 -14.83
N MET A 95 3.56 1.02 -15.20
CA MET A 95 2.14 1.22 -14.83
C MET A 95 1.19 0.19 -15.44
N LYS A 96 1.46 -0.24 -16.68
CA LYS A 96 0.62 -1.25 -17.35
C LYS A 96 0.68 -2.59 -16.61
N GLU A 97 1.88 -3.00 -16.22
CA GLU A 97 2.12 -4.24 -15.48
C GLU A 97 1.55 -4.14 -14.05
N ALA A 98 1.66 -2.97 -13.41
CA ALA A 98 1.10 -2.72 -12.09
C ALA A 98 -0.42 -2.90 -12.08
N TYR A 99 -1.12 -2.27 -13.02
CA TYR A 99 -2.59 -2.38 -13.10
C TYR A 99 -3.06 -3.78 -13.47
N ALA A 100 -2.36 -4.47 -14.38
CA ALA A 100 -2.67 -5.87 -14.71
C ALA A 100 -2.48 -6.80 -13.49
N ALA A 101 -1.48 -6.54 -12.66
CA ALA A 101 -1.25 -7.29 -11.43
C ALA A 101 -2.36 -7.03 -10.40
N TYR A 102 -2.77 -5.78 -10.17
CA TYR A 102 -3.90 -5.48 -9.28
C TYR A 102 -5.22 -6.07 -9.77
N ASP A 103 -5.50 -5.98 -11.08
CA ASP A 103 -6.69 -6.63 -11.66
C ASP A 103 -6.66 -8.14 -11.39
N SER A 104 -5.49 -8.79 -11.54
CA SER A 104 -5.32 -10.21 -11.22
C SER A 104 -5.53 -10.47 -9.71
N ALA A 105 -4.98 -9.64 -8.83
CA ALA A 105 -5.19 -9.76 -7.39
C ALA A 105 -6.68 -9.78 -7.04
N LEU A 106 -7.45 -8.85 -7.61
CA LEU A 106 -8.88 -8.70 -7.35
C LEU A 106 -9.74 -9.79 -8.03
N VAL A 107 -9.23 -10.47 -9.07
CA VAL A 107 -9.86 -11.69 -9.62
C VAL A 107 -9.75 -12.85 -8.64
N TYR A 108 -8.60 -13.03 -7.99
CA TYR A 108 -8.41 -14.09 -6.99
C TYR A 108 -9.09 -13.78 -5.67
N ASN A 109 -9.00 -12.55 -5.19
CA ASN A 109 -9.65 -12.08 -3.96
C ASN A 109 -10.24 -10.67 -4.16
N PRO A 110 -11.54 -10.55 -4.52
CA PRO A 110 -12.21 -9.25 -4.69
C PRO A 110 -12.27 -8.38 -3.43
N SER A 111 -11.95 -8.97 -2.27
CA SER A 111 -11.93 -8.31 -0.97
C SER A 111 -10.52 -8.11 -0.42
N ASN A 112 -9.48 -8.21 -1.24
CA ASN A 112 -8.11 -7.90 -0.82
C ASN A 112 -8.01 -6.40 -0.55
N ILE A 113 -8.09 -6.04 0.74
CA ILE A 113 -8.16 -4.63 1.18
C ILE A 113 -6.89 -3.86 0.78
N GLY A 114 -5.71 -4.49 0.90
CA GLY A 114 -4.44 -3.87 0.48
C GLY A 114 -4.42 -3.56 -1.01
N ALA A 115 -4.78 -4.54 -1.85
CA ALA A 115 -4.86 -4.35 -3.29
C ALA A 115 -5.90 -3.27 -3.68
N LEU A 116 -7.08 -3.29 -3.05
CA LEU A 116 -8.13 -2.28 -3.28
C LEU A 116 -7.63 -0.88 -2.95
N ASN A 117 -6.99 -0.70 -1.79
CA ASN A 117 -6.49 0.60 -1.38
C ASN A 117 -5.39 1.13 -2.29
N ASN A 118 -4.35 0.31 -2.52
CA ASN A 118 -3.18 0.75 -3.28
C ASN A 118 -3.53 1.03 -4.74
N TYR A 119 -4.34 0.17 -5.35
CA TYR A 119 -4.82 0.40 -6.71
C TYR A 119 -5.64 1.69 -6.80
N ALA A 120 -6.58 1.90 -5.88
CA ALA A 120 -7.41 3.11 -5.85
C ALA A 120 -6.56 4.38 -5.68
N TYR A 121 -5.59 4.34 -4.77
CA TYR A 121 -4.66 5.43 -4.54
C TYR A 121 -3.87 5.79 -5.81
N TYR A 122 -3.25 4.80 -6.45
CA TYR A 122 -2.46 5.05 -7.65
C TYR A 122 -3.29 5.56 -8.83
N LEU A 123 -4.52 5.07 -9.01
CA LEU A 123 -5.44 5.63 -9.99
C LEU A 123 -5.76 7.10 -9.70
N SER A 124 -5.92 7.46 -8.43
CA SER A 124 -6.24 8.84 -8.05
C SER A 124 -5.07 9.80 -8.27
N VAL A 125 -3.85 9.37 -7.96
CA VAL A 125 -2.63 10.16 -8.21
C VAL A 125 -2.44 10.42 -9.71
N GLU A 126 -2.77 9.47 -10.57
CA GLU A 126 -2.73 9.62 -12.03
C GLU A 126 -4.00 10.26 -12.61
N ARG A 127 -5.00 10.59 -11.80
CA ARG A 127 -6.31 11.13 -12.23
C ARG A 127 -7.00 10.25 -13.28
N ARG A 128 -6.88 8.92 -13.11
CA ARG A 128 -7.45 7.92 -14.00
C ARG A 128 -8.57 7.16 -13.30
N ASP A 129 -9.62 6.84 -14.05
CA ASP A 129 -10.71 5.96 -13.61
C ASP A 129 -11.17 6.25 -12.18
N LEU A 130 -11.34 7.55 -11.85
CA LEU A 130 -11.64 8.01 -10.48
C LEU A 130 -12.92 7.40 -9.91
N ASP A 131 -13.89 7.03 -10.74
CA ASP A 131 -15.10 6.32 -10.29
C ASP A 131 -14.78 4.91 -9.81
N LYS A 132 -13.92 4.18 -10.55
CA LYS A 132 -13.40 2.87 -10.12
C LYS A 132 -12.58 2.99 -8.84
N ALA A 133 -11.73 4.02 -8.74
CA ALA A 133 -10.93 4.28 -7.55
C ALA A 133 -11.82 4.53 -6.33
N GLU A 134 -12.86 5.34 -6.47
CA GLU A 134 -13.82 5.64 -5.39
C GLU A 134 -14.54 4.38 -4.93
N GLU A 135 -15.06 3.55 -5.85
CA GLU A 135 -15.72 2.29 -5.50
C GLU A 135 -14.80 1.35 -4.70
N MET A 136 -13.54 1.20 -5.13
CA MET A 136 -12.57 0.36 -4.44
C MET A 136 -12.22 0.90 -3.06
N SER A 137 -11.92 2.19 -2.96
CA SER A 137 -11.55 2.83 -1.69
C SER A 137 -12.72 2.90 -0.71
N TYR A 138 -13.96 3.05 -1.19
CA TYR A 138 -15.14 2.96 -0.32
C TYR A 138 -15.25 1.59 0.36
N LYS A 139 -14.90 0.50 -0.35
CA LYS A 139 -14.87 -0.85 0.24
C LYS A 139 -13.85 -0.94 1.39
N THR A 140 -12.69 -0.29 1.26
CA THR A 140 -11.65 -0.30 2.30
C THR A 140 -12.08 0.48 3.54
N VAL A 141 -12.64 1.68 3.37
CA VAL A 141 -13.19 2.48 4.48
C VAL A 141 -14.34 1.76 5.18
N LYS A 142 -15.20 1.05 4.43
CA LYS A 142 -16.29 0.27 5.01
C LYS A 142 -15.78 -0.92 5.83
N ALA A 143 -14.68 -1.55 5.41
CA ALA A 143 -14.09 -2.68 6.12
C ALA A 143 -13.34 -2.24 7.38
N GLU A 144 -12.61 -1.12 7.31
CA GLU A 144 -11.80 -0.58 8.40
C GLU A 144 -12.06 0.94 8.56
N PRO A 145 -13.18 1.34 9.18
CA PRO A 145 -13.64 2.72 9.17
C PRO A 145 -12.79 3.71 9.99
N ASN A 146 -11.86 3.22 10.78
CA ASN A 146 -10.95 4.03 11.59
C ASN A 146 -9.48 4.00 11.10
N ASN A 147 -9.19 3.29 10.00
CA ASN A 147 -7.85 3.21 9.47
C ASN A 147 -7.48 4.51 8.75
N ALA A 148 -6.48 5.23 9.28
CA ALA A 148 -6.07 6.54 8.77
C ALA A 148 -5.67 6.51 7.30
N THR A 149 -4.97 5.47 6.86
CA THR A 149 -4.50 5.33 5.47
C THR A 149 -5.67 5.15 4.50
N TYR A 150 -6.68 4.36 4.87
CA TYR A 150 -7.84 4.14 4.01
C TYR A 150 -8.76 5.36 3.96
N LEU A 151 -8.92 6.06 5.08
CA LEU A 151 -9.65 7.32 5.15
C LEU A 151 -8.96 8.40 4.30
N ASP A 152 -7.63 8.49 4.34
CA ASP A 152 -6.86 9.42 3.53
C ASP A 152 -7.00 9.11 2.04
N THR A 153 -6.81 7.85 1.63
CA THR A 153 -6.98 7.45 0.23
C THR A 153 -8.36 7.83 -0.31
N TYR A 154 -9.41 7.58 0.48
CA TYR A 154 -10.76 7.94 0.07
C TYR A 154 -10.97 9.46 0.01
N ALA A 155 -10.45 10.20 0.99
CA ALA A 155 -10.47 11.67 0.99
C ALA A 155 -9.72 12.24 -0.22
N TRP A 156 -8.57 11.68 -0.58
CA TRP A 156 -7.80 12.11 -1.73
C TRP A 156 -8.52 11.86 -3.06
N ILE A 157 -9.17 10.72 -3.22
CA ILE A 157 -10.01 10.43 -4.41
C ILE A 157 -11.15 11.44 -4.53
N LEU A 158 -11.85 11.74 -3.43
CA LEU A 158 -12.89 12.75 -3.41
C LEU A 158 -12.36 14.15 -3.75
N PHE A 159 -11.16 14.47 -3.27
CA PHE A 159 -10.45 15.70 -3.61
C PHE A 159 -10.19 15.81 -5.12
N GLU A 160 -9.64 14.76 -5.73
CA GLU A 160 -9.36 14.72 -7.17
C GLU A 160 -10.66 14.78 -8.02
N LYS A 161 -11.78 14.31 -7.47
CA LYS A 161 -13.12 14.46 -8.07
C LYS A 161 -13.73 15.84 -7.85
N GLY A 162 -13.10 16.73 -7.08
CA GLY A 162 -13.61 18.06 -6.73
C GLY A 162 -14.63 18.11 -5.59
N ASN A 163 -14.86 16.97 -4.92
CA ASN A 163 -15.79 16.82 -3.79
C ASN A 163 -15.12 17.24 -2.47
N TYR A 164 -14.60 18.47 -2.41
CA TYR A 164 -13.76 18.97 -1.30
C TYR A 164 -14.43 18.93 0.06
N ALA A 165 -15.74 19.24 0.12
CA ALA A 165 -16.48 19.25 1.39
C ALA A 165 -16.59 17.84 1.99
N GLU A 166 -16.80 16.83 1.17
CA GLU A 166 -16.84 15.44 1.60
C GLU A 166 -15.43 14.92 1.92
N ALA A 167 -14.43 15.23 1.07
CA ALA A 167 -13.03 14.94 1.34
C ALA A 167 -12.60 15.43 2.73
N ARG A 168 -13.05 16.63 3.13
CA ARG A 168 -12.77 17.21 4.45
C ARG A 168 -13.26 16.32 5.59
N ILE A 169 -14.45 15.74 5.48
CA ILE A 169 -15.01 14.84 6.52
C ILE A 169 -14.11 13.63 6.72
N TYR A 170 -13.65 12.99 5.64
CA TYR A 170 -12.83 11.79 5.73
C TYR A 170 -11.41 12.08 6.19
N ILE A 171 -10.79 13.17 5.72
CA ILE A 171 -9.44 13.53 6.19
C ILE A 171 -9.45 13.95 7.66
N ASP A 172 -10.48 14.66 8.13
CA ASP A 172 -10.64 14.99 9.54
C ASP A 172 -10.77 13.71 10.41
N ASN A 173 -11.43 12.68 9.91
CA ASN A 173 -11.52 11.40 10.58
C ASN A 173 -10.18 10.65 10.57
N ALA A 174 -9.43 10.68 9.46
CA ALA A 174 -8.07 10.15 9.41
C ALA A 174 -7.18 10.81 10.46
N MET A 175 -7.27 12.13 10.60
CA MET A 175 -6.48 12.88 11.58
C MET A 175 -6.86 12.62 13.03
N LYS A 176 -8.08 12.14 13.31
CA LYS A 176 -8.56 11.78 14.66
C LYS A 176 -8.25 10.33 15.04
N SER A 177 -7.94 9.45 14.09
CA SER A 177 -7.62 8.05 14.41
C SER A 177 -6.36 7.97 15.27
N ASP A 178 -6.21 6.86 16.01
CA ASP A 178 -5.03 6.62 16.86
C ASP A 178 -3.81 6.15 16.06
N ASP A 179 -3.97 5.88 14.76
CA ASP A 179 -2.87 5.47 13.88
C ASP A 179 -1.83 6.58 13.74
N GLU A 180 -0.57 6.20 13.58
CA GLU A 180 0.49 7.12 13.20
C GLU A 180 0.23 7.65 11.78
N LYS A 181 0.30 8.98 11.61
CA LYS A 181 0.08 9.64 10.32
C LYS A 181 1.40 9.85 9.61
N SER A 182 1.45 9.49 8.32
CA SER A 182 2.56 9.87 7.45
C SER A 182 2.51 11.37 7.13
N ASP A 183 3.64 11.92 6.69
CA ASP A 183 3.74 13.27 6.16
C ASP A 183 2.80 13.49 4.97
N VAL A 184 2.55 12.44 4.16
CA VAL A 184 1.61 12.48 3.02
C VAL A 184 0.19 12.76 3.49
N ILE A 185 -0.32 12.05 4.50
CA ILE A 185 -1.67 12.26 5.08
C ILE A 185 -1.80 13.71 5.58
N VAL A 186 -0.76 14.20 6.26
CA VAL A 186 -0.73 15.56 6.79
C VAL A 186 -0.70 16.61 5.67
N GLU A 187 0.01 16.37 4.57
CA GLU A 187 0.02 17.25 3.40
C GLU A 187 -1.33 17.26 2.69
N HIS A 188 -1.95 16.08 2.44
CA HIS A 188 -3.30 15.98 1.87
C HIS A 188 -4.33 16.72 2.73
N CYS A 189 -4.21 16.65 4.06
CA CYS A 189 -5.05 17.43 4.96
C CYS A 189 -4.92 18.93 4.68
N GLY A 190 -3.70 19.45 4.52
CA GLY A 190 -3.46 20.84 4.14
C GLY A 190 -4.09 21.21 2.79
N ASP A 191 -3.96 20.36 1.79
CA ASP A 191 -4.53 20.59 0.46
C ASP A 191 -6.06 20.65 0.49
N ILE A 192 -6.69 19.73 1.21
CA ILE A 192 -8.16 19.69 1.38
C ILE A 192 -8.65 20.91 2.18
N TYR A 193 -7.93 21.31 3.23
CA TYR A 193 -8.25 22.51 4.01
C TYR A 193 -8.21 23.77 3.15
N TYR A 194 -7.20 23.90 2.31
CA TYR A 194 -7.10 25.01 1.37
C TYR A 194 -8.30 25.05 0.41
N MET A 195 -8.67 23.94 -0.20
CA MET A 195 -9.78 23.88 -1.16
C MET A 195 -11.15 24.10 -0.51
N THR A 196 -11.25 23.94 0.82
CA THR A 196 -12.45 24.27 1.60
C THR A 196 -12.43 25.68 2.20
N GLY A 197 -11.41 26.51 1.84
CA GLY A 197 -11.32 27.92 2.22
C GLY A 197 -10.61 28.22 3.54
N ASP A 198 -10.11 27.19 4.22
CA ASP A 198 -9.37 27.33 5.48
C ASP A 198 -7.86 27.43 5.22
N VAL A 199 -7.42 28.61 4.79
CA VAL A 199 -6.02 28.85 4.41
C VAL A 199 -5.07 28.77 5.61
N ASP A 200 -5.48 29.20 6.79
CA ASP A 200 -4.64 29.17 7.99
C ASP A 200 -4.45 27.73 8.48
N GLY A 201 -5.53 26.93 8.46
CA GLY A 201 -5.46 25.49 8.71
C GLY A 201 -4.55 24.77 7.72
N ALA A 202 -4.69 25.07 6.42
CA ALA A 202 -3.83 24.50 5.37
C ALA A 202 -2.35 24.80 5.62
N LEU A 203 -2.00 26.05 5.92
CA LEU A 203 -0.62 26.43 6.25
C LEU A 203 -0.06 25.70 7.47
N SER A 204 -0.89 25.46 8.49
CA SER A 204 -0.49 24.70 9.67
C SER A 204 -0.14 23.27 9.32
N TYR A 205 -0.97 22.57 8.54
CA TYR A 205 -0.73 21.20 8.11
C TYR A 205 0.47 21.08 7.16
N TRP A 206 0.60 21.96 6.17
CA TRP A 206 1.76 21.96 5.27
C TRP A 206 3.08 22.17 6.01
N LYS A 207 3.14 23.07 7.00
CA LYS A 207 4.34 23.24 7.84
C LYS A 207 4.63 21.98 8.65
N LYS A 208 3.60 21.36 9.21
CA LYS A 208 3.74 20.09 9.96
C LYS A 208 4.26 18.96 9.07
N ALA A 209 3.74 18.81 7.85
CA ALA A 209 4.25 17.84 6.89
C ALA A 209 5.73 18.07 6.56
N LEU A 210 6.13 19.34 6.39
CA LEU A 210 7.54 19.69 6.17
C LEU A 210 8.43 19.36 7.37
N GLU A 211 7.94 19.62 8.60
CA GLU A 211 8.65 19.25 9.85
C GLU A 211 8.78 17.73 10.02
N MET A 212 7.83 16.95 9.48
CA MET A 212 7.87 15.49 9.44
C MET A 212 8.84 14.93 8.38
N GLY A 213 9.42 15.79 7.54
CA GLY A 213 10.41 15.41 6.55
C GLY A 213 9.84 15.11 5.16
N SER A 214 8.64 15.62 4.82
CA SER A 214 8.05 15.44 3.49
C SER A 214 9.02 15.84 2.37
N GLU A 215 9.16 14.96 1.37
CA GLU A 215 9.96 15.17 0.17
C GLU A 215 9.14 15.76 -1.00
N SER A 216 7.90 16.16 -0.77
CA SER A 216 7.03 16.77 -1.78
C SER A 216 7.68 18.00 -2.41
N LYS A 217 7.72 18.01 -3.73
CA LYS A 217 8.37 19.07 -4.52
C LYS A 217 7.63 20.40 -4.43
N THR A 218 6.33 20.35 -4.18
CA THR A 218 5.44 21.53 -4.18
C THR A 218 5.23 22.11 -2.79
N LEU A 219 5.48 21.33 -1.71
CA LEU A 219 5.14 21.70 -0.34
C LEU A 219 5.72 23.05 0.11
N LYS A 220 7.03 23.29 -0.15
CA LYS A 220 7.66 24.57 0.17
C LYS A 220 7.01 25.75 -0.56
N GLN A 221 6.65 25.56 -1.83
CA GLN A 221 5.97 26.56 -2.62
C GLN A 221 4.53 26.80 -2.13
N LYS A 222 3.81 25.74 -1.71
CA LYS A 222 2.47 25.87 -1.10
C LYS A 222 2.53 26.79 0.13
N ILE A 223 3.54 26.58 1.00
CA ILE A 223 3.75 27.38 2.20
C ILE A 223 4.09 28.84 1.87
N GLU A 224 5.07 29.07 0.98
CA GLU A 224 5.53 30.41 0.61
C GLU A 224 4.44 31.24 -0.06
N LYS A 225 3.72 30.63 -1.00
CA LYS A 225 2.66 31.29 -1.77
C LYS A 225 1.31 31.29 -1.06
N LYS A 226 1.19 30.59 0.06
CA LYS A 226 -0.07 30.35 0.80
C LYS A 226 -1.18 29.86 -0.13
N LYS A 227 -0.85 28.94 -1.04
CA LYS A 227 -1.75 28.47 -2.10
C LYS A 227 -1.49 27.02 -2.43
N TYR A 228 -2.56 26.26 -2.71
CA TYR A 228 -2.45 24.93 -3.28
C TYR A 228 -1.72 24.96 -4.63
N ILE A 229 -0.80 24.04 -4.80
CA ILE A 229 -0.05 23.82 -6.05
C ILE A 229 -0.11 22.33 -6.31
N ALA A 230 -0.70 21.92 -7.42
CA ALA A 230 -0.76 20.52 -7.85
C ALA A 230 0.65 20.02 -8.19
N GLU A 231 0.88 18.74 -7.91
CA GLU A 231 2.09 18.02 -8.35
C GLU A 231 2.04 17.66 -9.83
#